data_378b69563e6da59762ee9cf769a1cbd5
#
_entry.id   378b69563e6da59762ee9cf769a1cbd5
#
_cell.length_a   1.000
_cell.length_b   1.000
_cell.length_c   1.000
_cell.angle_alpha   90.00
_cell.angle_beta   90.00
_cell.angle_gamma   90.00
#
_symmetry.space_group_name_H-M   'P 1'
#
loop_
_entity.id
_entity.type
_entity.pdbx_description
1 polymer ?
#
loop_
_entity_poly.entity_id
_entity_poly.type
_entity_poly.pdbx_seq_one_letter_code
_entity_poly.pdbx_strand_id
1 'polypeptide(L)'
;AGADNRVLLAQLTTDGILGGSFRTQVFPNGDQENDVRADITFDQTVDCSALTMELVESTVAGCGSSYVLTRTWTATDDCGNATSATQTITIIDTTSPELTIPADYTAECSDAHPMDAASATDNCGEVTIDVVETTLPGACAGDYTITREFTATDDCGNATSATQTITII
;
A
#
# COMPACT_ATOMS: atom_id res chain seq x y z
N ALA A 1 -2.14 16.90 -0.57
CA ALA A 1 -2.97 17.40 -1.67
C ALA A 1 -3.43 16.19 -2.45
N GLY A 2 -4.72 15.79 -2.27
CA GLY A 2 -5.26 14.61 -2.93
C GLY A 2 -5.26 14.79 -4.45
N ALA A 3 -4.71 13.82 -5.17
CA ALA A 3 -4.81 13.77 -6.61
C ALA A 3 -6.27 13.51 -6.99
N ASP A 4 -6.86 14.47 -7.71
CA ASP A 4 -8.21 14.37 -8.26
C ASP A 4 -8.15 13.40 -9.46
N ASN A 5 -8.44 12.13 -9.23
CA ASN A 5 -8.48 11.11 -10.27
C ASN A 5 -9.75 11.26 -11.10
N ARG A 6 -9.83 12.32 -11.92
CA ARG A 6 -10.92 12.49 -12.87
C ARG A 6 -10.71 11.60 -14.07
N VAL A 7 -11.55 10.60 -14.22
CA VAL A 7 -11.68 9.85 -15.47
C VAL A 7 -12.57 10.70 -16.39
N LEU A 8 -11.99 11.22 -17.47
CA LEU A 8 -12.75 11.87 -18.50
C LEU A 8 -13.45 10.79 -19.35
N LEU A 9 -14.72 10.52 -19.06
CA LEU A 9 -15.56 9.73 -19.94
C LEU A 9 -16.01 10.62 -21.10
N ALA A 10 -15.62 10.28 -22.31
CA ALA A 10 -16.12 10.95 -23.49
C ALA A 10 -17.61 10.65 -23.64
N GLN A 11 -18.46 11.68 -23.62
CA GLN A 11 -19.84 11.56 -24.02
C GLN A 11 -19.90 11.60 -25.56
N LEU A 12 -20.21 10.46 -26.17
CA LEU A 12 -20.46 10.38 -27.62
C LEU A 12 -21.96 10.43 -27.86
N THR A 13 -22.43 11.52 -28.43
CA THR A 13 -23.79 11.63 -28.96
C THR A 13 -23.72 11.54 -30.49
N THR A 14 -24.38 10.56 -31.07
CA THR A 14 -24.53 10.48 -32.56
C THR A 14 -25.92 9.99 -32.90
N ASP A 15 -26.41 10.43 -34.06
CA ASP A 15 -27.70 10.04 -34.64
C ASP A 15 -27.53 8.86 -35.62
N GLY A 16 -26.50 8.04 -35.47
CA GLY A 16 -26.18 6.96 -36.38
C GLY A 16 -25.63 5.72 -35.64
N ILE A 17 -25.58 4.61 -36.38
CA ILE A 17 -25.05 3.34 -35.90
C ILE A 17 -23.58 3.50 -35.44
N LEU A 18 -23.31 3.29 -34.18
CA LEU A 18 -21.96 3.28 -33.63
C LEU A 18 -21.53 1.84 -33.29
N GLY A 19 -20.64 1.31 -34.14
CA GLY A 19 -19.78 0.20 -33.77
C GLY A 19 -18.41 0.75 -33.39
N GLY A 20 -17.88 0.39 -32.25
CA GLY A 20 -16.57 0.85 -31.85
C GLY A 20 -16.05 0.23 -30.56
N SER A 21 -14.78 0.38 -30.38
CA SER A 21 -14.13 0.16 -29.09
C SER A 21 -13.60 1.50 -28.61
N PHE A 22 -13.72 1.80 -27.33
CA PHE A 22 -12.92 2.86 -26.75
C PHE A 22 -11.96 2.30 -25.71
N ARG A 23 -10.80 2.92 -25.68
CA ARG A 23 -9.76 2.55 -24.72
C ARG A 23 -9.70 3.62 -23.64
N THR A 24 -9.88 3.22 -22.40
CA THR A 24 -9.64 4.11 -21.26
C THR A 24 -8.25 3.84 -20.68
N GLN A 25 -7.54 4.91 -20.40
CA GLN A 25 -6.24 4.87 -19.73
C GLN A 25 -6.37 5.57 -18.39
N VAL A 26 -6.05 4.88 -17.31
CA VAL A 26 -6.07 5.41 -15.95
C VAL A 26 -4.65 5.41 -15.41
N PHE A 27 -4.18 6.56 -14.96
CA PHE A 27 -2.88 6.70 -14.30
C PHE A 27 -3.09 6.77 -12.79
N PRO A 28 -2.90 5.66 -12.06
CA PRO A 28 -2.89 5.71 -10.59
C PRO A 28 -1.75 6.62 -10.14
N ASN A 29 -2.05 7.61 -9.30
CA ASN A 29 -1.06 8.52 -8.70
C ASN A 29 -0.19 9.33 -9.70
N GLY A 30 -0.61 9.45 -10.97
CA GLY A 30 0.18 10.15 -11.98
C GLY A 30 1.40 9.37 -12.50
N ASP A 31 1.52 8.10 -12.15
CA ASP A 31 2.60 7.24 -12.60
C ASP A 31 2.24 6.56 -13.92
N GLN A 32 3.06 6.78 -14.96
CA GLN A 32 2.84 6.21 -16.29
C GLN A 32 3.26 4.73 -16.39
N GLU A 33 3.96 4.19 -15.40
CA GLU A 33 4.43 2.80 -15.41
C GLU A 33 3.32 1.80 -15.02
N ASN A 34 2.28 2.25 -14.31
CA ASN A 34 1.12 1.43 -13.94
C ASN A 34 -0.11 1.76 -14.79
N ASP A 35 0.06 1.83 -16.10
CA ASP A 35 -0.99 2.08 -17.06
C ASP A 35 -1.97 0.89 -17.13
N VAL A 36 -3.19 1.09 -16.67
CA VAL A 36 -4.25 0.08 -16.81
C VAL A 36 -5.16 0.48 -17.97
N ARG A 37 -5.20 -0.40 -18.96
CA ARG A 37 -6.00 -0.24 -20.17
C ARG A 37 -7.19 -1.18 -20.14
N ALA A 38 -8.38 -0.61 -20.24
CA ALA A 38 -9.60 -1.38 -20.48
C ALA A 38 -10.11 -1.12 -21.91
N ASP A 39 -10.23 -2.16 -22.69
CA ASP A 39 -10.87 -2.11 -24.00
C ASP A 39 -12.34 -2.48 -23.85
N ILE A 40 -13.24 -1.56 -24.10
CA ILE A 40 -14.68 -1.81 -24.10
C ILE A 40 -15.11 -1.91 -25.57
N THR A 41 -15.58 -3.09 -25.96
CA THR A 41 -16.12 -3.35 -27.29
C THR A 41 -17.64 -3.41 -27.22
N PHE A 42 -18.30 -2.72 -28.15
CA PHE A 42 -19.76 -2.75 -28.32
C PHE A 42 -20.09 -3.60 -29.53
N ASP A 43 -20.90 -4.63 -29.35
CA ASP A 43 -21.47 -5.38 -30.47
C ASP A 43 -22.89 -4.84 -30.74
N GLN A 44 -23.07 -4.30 -31.94
CA GLN A 44 -24.33 -3.70 -32.35
C GLN A 44 -25.12 -4.68 -33.23
N THR A 45 -26.06 -5.38 -32.63
CA THR A 45 -27.04 -6.17 -33.38
C THR A 45 -28.45 -5.52 -33.40
N VAL A 46 -28.66 -4.45 -32.63
CA VAL A 46 -29.96 -3.71 -32.59
C VAL A 46 -29.67 -2.22 -32.49
N ASP A 47 -30.24 -1.42 -33.41
CA ASP A 47 -30.11 0.04 -33.50
C ASP A 47 -30.90 0.73 -32.38
N CYS A 48 -30.26 0.92 -31.25
CA CYS A 48 -30.73 1.74 -30.14
C CYS A 48 -29.73 2.88 -29.95
N SER A 49 -30.18 4.12 -30.22
CA SER A 49 -29.30 5.24 -30.50
C SER A 49 -28.72 6.00 -29.30
N ALA A 50 -29.17 5.75 -28.08
CA ALA A 50 -28.64 6.41 -26.88
C ALA A 50 -27.93 5.40 -25.96
N LEU A 51 -26.75 5.80 -25.49
CA LEU A 51 -25.96 5.02 -24.53
C LEU A 51 -25.86 5.75 -23.20
N THR A 52 -26.09 5.03 -22.13
CA THR A 52 -25.79 5.48 -20.75
C THR A 52 -24.62 4.70 -20.20
N MET A 53 -23.74 5.41 -19.47
CA MET A 53 -22.60 4.81 -18.80
C MET A 53 -22.76 4.97 -17.30
N GLU A 54 -22.62 3.88 -16.59
CA GLU A 54 -22.59 3.86 -15.13
C GLU A 54 -21.20 3.37 -14.65
N LEU A 55 -20.67 4.01 -13.63
CA LEU A 55 -19.47 3.57 -12.91
C LEU A 55 -19.85 3.22 -11.48
N VAL A 56 -19.54 2.00 -11.08
CA VAL A 56 -19.63 1.53 -9.69
C VAL A 56 -18.23 1.25 -9.19
N GLU A 57 -17.88 1.84 -8.05
CA GLU A 57 -16.62 1.59 -7.36
C GLU A 57 -16.87 0.87 -6.04
N SER A 58 -16.02 -0.09 -5.74
CA SER A 58 -15.98 -0.77 -4.44
C SER A 58 -14.55 -0.93 -3.96
N THR A 59 -14.34 -0.76 -2.65
CA THR A 59 -13.02 -0.86 -2.03
C THR A 59 -13.05 -1.94 -0.96
N VAL A 60 -12.04 -2.81 -0.97
CA VAL A 60 -11.78 -3.78 0.09
C VAL A 60 -10.48 -3.37 0.77
N ALA A 61 -10.54 -3.07 2.08
CA ALA A 61 -9.38 -2.70 2.85
C ALA A 61 -8.42 -3.90 3.01
N GLY A 62 -7.13 -3.62 2.98
CA GLY A 62 -6.04 -4.53 3.33
C GLY A 62 -5.40 -4.16 4.66
N CYS A 63 -4.12 -4.41 4.80
CA CYS A 63 -3.31 -3.99 5.93
C CYS A 63 -2.90 -2.51 5.81
N GLY A 64 -2.81 -1.78 6.92
CA GLY A 64 -2.43 -0.38 6.94
C GLY A 64 -3.26 0.46 5.97
N SER A 65 -2.60 1.14 5.04
CA SER A 65 -3.23 1.91 3.96
C SER A 65 -3.42 1.14 2.65
N SER A 66 -3.17 -0.17 2.65
CA SER A 66 -3.36 -1.04 1.49
C SER A 66 -4.85 -1.31 1.22
N TYR A 67 -5.22 -1.47 -0.04
CA TYR A 67 -6.60 -1.79 -0.42
C TYR A 67 -6.68 -2.35 -1.84
N VAL A 68 -7.81 -2.97 -2.15
CA VAL A 68 -8.18 -3.35 -3.52
C VAL A 68 -9.38 -2.50 -3.93
N LEU A 69 -9.21 -1.72 -5.00
CA LEU A 69 -10.27 -0.96 -5.63
C LEU A 69 -10.76 -1.70 -6.87
N THR A 70 -12.05 -1.97 -6.92
CA THR A 70 -12.73 -2.53 -8.09
C THR A 70 -13.63 -1.48 -8.71
N ARG A 71 -13.47 -1.23 -10.00
CA ARG A 71 -14.25 -0.34 -10.84
C ARG A 71 -15.00 -1.15 -11.86
N THR A 72 -16.32 -1.00 -11.92
CA THR A 72 -17.15 -1.64 -12.92
C THR A 72 -17.86 -0.56 -13.74
N TRP A 73 -17.56 -0.52 -15.03
CA TRP A 73 -18.27 0.33 -15.99
C TRP A 73 -19.33 -0.51 -16.68
N THR A 74 -20.55 0.00 -16.70
CA THR A 74 -21.67 -0.62 -17.42
C THR A 74 -22.19 0.35 -18.48
N ALA A 75 -22.18 -0.08 -19.72
CA ALA A 75 -22.81 0.64 -20.83
C ALA A 75 -24.17 -0.02 -21.10
N THR A 76 -25.24 0.79 -21.12
CA THR A 76 -26.59 0.33 -21.39
C THR A 76 -27.18 1.18 -22.52
N ASP A 77 -27.78 0.53 -23.53
CA ASP A 77 -28.51 1.22 -24.60
C ASP A 77 -29.99 1.45 -24.21
N ASP A 78 -30.70 2.23 -25.03
CA ASP A 78 -32.12 2.55 -24.83
C ASP A 78 -33.05 1.32 -24.90
N CYS A 79 -32.58 0.20 -25.46
CA CYS A 79 -33.31 -1.05 -25.53
C CYS A 79 -33.08 -1.95 -24.31
N GLY A 80 -32.20 -1.55 -23.39
CA GLY A 80 -31.87 -2.30 -22.19
C GLY A 80 -30.77 -3.35 -22.40
N ASN A 81 -30.07 -3.36 -23.56
CA ASN A 81 -28.90 -4.22 -23.70
C ASN A 81 -27.73 -3.57 -22.95
N ALA A 82 -27.04 -4.37 -22.14
CA ALA A 82 -25.95 -3.89 -21.32
C ALA A 82 -24.67 -4.72 -21.51
N THR A 83 -23.54 -4.04 -21.42
CA THR A 83 -22.22 -4.66 -21.35
C THR A 83 -21.42 -4.01 -20.24
N SER A 84 -20.59 -4.81 -19.56
CA SER A 84 -19.77 -4.32 -18.44
C SER A 84 -18.33 -4.70 -18.60
N ALA A 85 -17.44 -3.83 -18.11
CA ALA A 85 -16.01 -4.07 -17.98
C ALA A 85 -15.56 -3.72 -16.56
N THR A 86 -14.65 -4.53 -16.01
CA THR A 86 -14.15 -4.37 -14.66
C THR A 86 -12.65 -4.14 -14.65
N GLN A 87 -12.21 -3.18 -13.86
CA GLN A 87 -10.82 -2.90 -13.52
C GLN A 87 -10.60 -3.22 -12.04
N THR A 88 -9.51 -3.91 -11.73
CA THR A 88 -9.07 -4.10 -10.36
C THR A 88 -7.73 -3.42 -10.17
N ILE A 89 -7.63 -2.57 -9.16
CA ILE A 89 -6.41 -1.86 -8.75
C ILE A 89 -6.06 -2.36 -7.36
N THR A 90 -4.88 -2.94 -7.20
CA THR A 90 -4.38 -3.42 -5.92
C THR A 90 -3.28 -2.48 -5.43
N ILE A 91 -3.49 -1.87 -4.28
CA ILE A 91 -2.49 -1.07 -3.56
C ILE A 91 -1.98 -1.93 -2.42
N ILE A 92 -0.69 -2.19 -2.44
CA ILE A 92 -0.01 -3.01 -1.43
C ILE A 92 1.12 -2.21 -0.81
N ASP A 93 1.42 -2.54 0.42
CA ASP A 93 2.61 -2.08 1.10
C ASP A 93 3.66 -3.19 1.14
N THR A 94 4.84 -2.88 0.66
CA THR A 94 6.01 -3.78 0.66
C THR A 94 7.25 -3.08 1.22
N THR A 95 7.07 -1.89 1.78
CA THR A 95 8.15 -1.09 2.35
C THR A 95 8.32 -1.49 3.82
N SER A 96 9.55 -1.78 4.23
CA SER A 96 9.83 -2.03 5.65
C SER A 96 10.01 -0.70 6.39
N PRO A 97 9.63 -0.65 7.69
CA PRO A 97 9.81 0.54 8.52
C PRO A 97 11.26 1.02 8.59
N GLU A 98 11.45 2.33 8.65
CA GLU A 98 12.72 2.96 8.99
C GLU A 98 12.87 2.97 10.51
N LEU A 99 13.85 2.19 11.03
CA LEU A 99 14.10 2.00 12.46
C LEU A 99 15.33 2.78 12.91
N THR A 100 15.20 3.56 13.98
CA THR A 100 16.29 4.24 14.67
C THR A 100 16.39 3.69 16.08
N ILE A 101 17.58 3.19 16.44
CA ILE A 101 17.87 2.61 17.77
C ILE A 101 18.94 3.43 18.50
N PRO A 102 19.03 3.31 19.86
CA PRO A 102 20.11 3.88 20.62
C PRO A 102 21.47 3.31 20.22
N ALA A 103 22.52 4.14 20.38
CA ALA A 103 23.89 3.72 20.07
C ALA A 103 24.42 2.69 21.07
N ASP A 104 25.40 1.91 20.65
CA ASP A 104 26.19 1.03 21.54
C ASP A 104 26.99 1.87 22.54
N TYR A 105 27.19 1.34 23.75
CA TYR A 105 28.02 1.99 24.75
C TYR A 105 28.68 0.98 25.71
N THR A 106 29.68 1.47 26.47
CA THR A 106 30.32 0.77 27.56
C THR A 106 30.01 1.46 28.88
N ALA A 107 29.73 0.72 29.92
CA ALA A 107 29.39 1.22 31.25
C ALA A 107 30.03 0.39 32.34
N GLU A 108 30.10 0.95 33.54
CA GLU A 108 30.51 0.23 34.76
C GLU A 108 29.36 -0.63 35.30
N CYS A 109 29.70 -1.73 36.01
CA CYS A 109 28.70 -2.64 36.57
C CYS A 109 27.82 -1.99 37.66
N SER A 110 28.20 -0.83 38.17
CA SER A 110 27.44 -0.04 39.15
C SER A 110 26.42 0.90 38.54
N ASP A 111 26.49 1.11 37.21
CA ASP A 111 25.65 2.09 36.51
C ASP A 111 24.28 1.50 36.22
N ALA A 112 23.32 2.38 36.10
CA ALA A 112 22.00 2.00 35.60
C ALA A 112 22.02 1.87 34.06
N HIS A 113 21.38 0.84 33.52
CA HIS A 113 21.29 0.58 32.09
C HIS A 113 19.84 0.73 31.62
N PRO A 114 19.29 1.98 31.60
CA PRO A 114 17.91 2.17 31.22
C PRO A 114 17.68 1.71 29.77
N MET A 115 16.45 1.30 29.48
CA MET A 115 16.01 1.06 28.11
C MET A 115 15.74 2.42 27.47
N ASP A 116 16.67 2.87 26.63
CA ASP A 116 16.44 4.07 25.83
C ASP A 116 15.40 3.78 24.73
N ALA A 117 14.64 4.79 24.37
CA ALA A 117 13.58 4.65 23.39
C ALA A 117 14.14 4.48 21.97
N ALA A 118 13.71 3.45 21.27
CA ALA A 118 13.82 3.36 19.83
C ALA A 118 12.63 4.07 19.16
N SER A 119 12.78 4.46 17.92
CA SER A 119 11.70 5.03 17.11
C SER A 119 11.67 4.40 15.72
N ALA A 120 10.48 4.26 15.17
CA ALA A 120 10.32 3.78 13.80
C ALA A 120 9.20 4.53 13.11
N THR A 121 9.30 4.64 11.78
CA THR A 121 8.29 5.26 10.92
C THR A 121 8.12 4.44 9.66
N ASP A 122 6.91 4.44 9.12
CA ASP A 122 6.59 3.84 7.85
C ASP A 122 5.74 4.79 6.99
N ASN A 123 5.70 4.54 5.67
CA ASN A 123 4.98 5.37 4.70
C ASN A 123 3.50 4.98 4.55
N CYS A 124 3.10 3.79 5.01
CA CYS A 124 1.78 3.22 4.73
C CYS A 124 0.96 2.79 5.96
N GLY A 125 1.47 2.96 7.17
CA GLY A 125 0.75 2.49 8.35
C GLY A 125 1.40 2.82 9.68
N GLU A 126 0.86 2.25 10.73
CA GLU A 126 1.44 2.32 12.06
C GLU A 126 2.55 1.28 12.20
N VAL A 127 3.50 1.54 13.11
CA VAL A 127 4.64 0.66 13.37
C VAL A 127 4.65 0.27 14.83
N THR A 128 4.84 -1.01 15.09
CA THR A 128 5.10 -1.56 16.42
C THR A 128 6.59 -1.88 16.57
N ILE A 129 7.16 -1.66 17.76
CA ILE A 129 8.55 -2.01 18.06
C ILE A 129 8.55 -3.03 19.17
N ASP A 130 9.10 -4.21 18.90
CA ASP A 130 9.41 -5.24 19.89
C ASP A 130 10.89 -5.21 20.25
N VAL A 131 11.20 -5.51 21.51
CA VAL A 131 12.58 -5.56 22.02
C VAL A 131 12.82 -6.88 22.73
N VAL A 132 13.87 -7.57 22.32
CA VAL A 132 14.37 -8.78 22.99
C VAL A 132 15.74 -8.46 23.59
N GLU A 133 15.87 -8.61 24.92
CA GLU A 133 17.12 -8.41 25.62
C GLU A 133 17.73 -9.77 26.02
N THR A 134 19.01 -9.91 25.75
CA THR A 134 19.80 -11.07 26.17
C THR A 134 21.07 -10.61 26.88
N THR A 135 21.52 -11.38 27.89
CA THR A 135 22.74 -11.11 28.66
C THR A 135 23.71 -12.25 28.51
N LEU A 136 24.95 -11.95 28.14
CA LEU A 136 26.04 -12.89 28.02
C LEU A 136 27.10 -12.56 29.07
N PRO A 137 27.44 -13.49 30.01
CA PRO A 137 28.49 -13.30 30.98
C PRO A 137 29.86 -13.07 30.32
N GLY A 138 30.65 -12.16 30.88
CA GLY A 138 32.02 -11.88 30.47
C GLY A 138 33.04 -12.86 31.13
N ALA A 139 34.30 -12.56 30.94
CA ALA A 139 35.42 -13.39 31.46
C ALA A 139 35.71 -13.14 32.93
N CYS A 140 35.40 -11.96 33.46
CA CYS A 140 35.63 -11.57 34.84
C CYS A 140 34.31 -11.48 35.61
N ALA A 141 34.38 -11.59 36.93
CA ALA A 141 33.21 -11.43 37.79
C ALA A 141 32.72 -9.96 37.72
N GLY A 142 31.50 -9.76 37.28
CA GLY A 142 30.89 -8.44 37.09
C GLY A 142 30.86 -7.95 35.62
N ASP A 143 31.67 -8.52 34.73
CA ASP A 143 31.63 -8.21 33.31
C ASP A 143 30.51 -8.99 32.62
N TYR A 144 29.78 -8.34 31.76
CA TYR A 144 28.79 -8.99 30.91
C TYR A 144 28.42 -8.09 29.70
N THR A 145 27.81 -8.67 28.69
CA THR A 145 27.29 -7.96 27.57
C THR A 145 25.79 -8.07 27.51
N ILE A 146 25.10 -6.94 27.38
CA ILE A 146 23.66 -6.89 27.08
C ILE A 146 23.51 -6.67 25.61
N THR A 147 22.72 -7.50 24.98
CA THR A 147 22.33 -7.34 23.57
C THR A 147 20.83 -7.10 23.52
N ARG A 148 20.41 -5.99 22.91
CA ARG A 148 19.01 -5.63 22.69
C ARG A 148 18.73 -5.69 21.20
N GLU A 149 17.90 -6.62 20.78
CA GLU A 149 17.42 -6.70 19.42
C GLU A 149 16.07 -5.98 19.34
N PHE A 150 16.03 -4.91 18.54
CA PHE A 150 14.84 -4.14 18.25
C PHE A 150 14.29 -4.61 16.90
N THR A 151 13.00 -4.91 16.85
CA THR A 151 12.30 -5.25 15.61
C THR A 151 11.11 -4.33 15.44
N ALA A 152 11.14 -3.51 14.39
CA ALA A 152 10.03 -2.68 13.98
C ALA A 152 9.23 -3.44 12.93
N THR A 153 7.92 -3.53 13.13
CA THR A 153 7.00 -4.22 12.21
C THR A 153 5.81 -3.30 11.91
N ASP A 154 5.47 -3.13 10.64
CA ASP A 154 4.30 -2.39 10.20
C ASP A 154 3.01 -3.24 10.24
N ASP A 155 1.88 -2.62 9.90
CA ASP A 155 0.57 -3.28 9.85
C ASP A 155 0.48 -4.36 8.76
N CYS A 156 1.39 -4.35 7.77
CA CYS A 156 1.44 -5.31 6.67
C CYS A 156 2.40 -6.47 6.91
N GLY A 157 3.16 -6.42 8.01
CA GLY A 157 4.11 -7.44 8.39
C GLY A 157 5.50 -7.27 7.77
N ASN A 158 5.79 -6.12 7.12
CA ASN A 158 7.15 -5.82 6.74
C ASN A 158 7.92 -5.41 7.98
N ALA A 159 9.18 -5.84 8.10
CA ALA A 159 9.94 -5.65 9.32
C ALA A 159 11.39 -5.22 9.06
N THR A 160 11.93 -4.45 10.01
CA THR A 160 13.35 -4.07 10.10
C THR A 160 13.84 -4.35 11.49
N SER A 161 15.01 -5.00 11.61
CA SER A 161 15.65 -5.27 12.91
C SER A 161 17.01 -4.61 12.99
N ALA A 162 17.37 -4.18 14.21
CA ALA A 162 18.67 -3.64 14.54
C ALA A 162 19.06 -4.02 15.98
N THR A 163 20.36 -4.09 16.25
CA THR A 163 20.87 -4.56 17.54
C THR A 163 21.71 -3.49 18.21
N GLN A 164 21.43 -3.22 19.49
CA GLN A 164 22.26 -2.45 20.39
C GLN A 164 23.10 -3.40 21.25
N THR A 165 24.39 -3.10 21.41
CA THR A 165 25.31 -3.81 22.30
C THR A 165 25.77 -2.89 23.43
N ILE A 166 25.59 -3.34 24.68
CA ILE A 166 26.04 -2.66 25.88
C ILE A 166 27.09 -3.55 26.54
N THR A 167 28.32 -3.06 26.68
CA THR A 167 29.40 -3.77 27.32
C THR A 167 29.58 -3.28 28.74
N ILE A 168 29.46 -4.17 29.72
CA ILE A 168 29.65 -3.87 31.13
C ILE A 168 31.01 -4.38 31.56
N ILE A 169 31.79 -3.51 32.22
CA ILE A 169 33.16 -3.76 32.68
C ILE A 169 33.34 -3.42 34.14
#